data_7ad87561ba25b59f2ac4c407407ef0cf
#
_entry.id   7ad87561ba25b59f2ac4c407407ef0cf
#
_cell.length_a   1.000
_cell.length_b   1.000
_cell.length_c   1.000
_cell.angle_alpha   90.00
_cell.angle_beta   90.00
_cell.angle_gamma   90.00
#
_symmetry.space_group_name_H-M   'P 1'
#
loop_
_entity.id
_entity.type
_entity.pdbx_description
1 polymer ?
#
loop_
_entity_poly.entity_id
_entity_poly.type
_entity_poly.pdbx_seq_one_letter_code
_entity_poly.pdbx_strand_id
1 'polypeptide(L)'
;ETFEWFFGNGDVSDLQNPSINYDNPGIYTITLIAYSDIGCADTTFLTYETSEIPSASFSLDDMEGCSPVIVNFQNFSENANTYLWDFGDGSTSVLPDPSHVYDNSGEYDITLVISTPGGCSDTMMLGAGVTVWPSPIADFNPIMMNPDSGAVYQFINLSSGAASYEWDFSNGVSSNLEEPYHDFLTNGNVDVLLIAVNEFGCIDTAVHVFDINVFTGLNVPNALSAGELGETGVFLPKGTGLVQYRAMVFDEWGNLMWESKELENGSPAEGWDGTFKGTRVPQGAYIWKIDAEFFNGHVWEGKEYGREKYRNTGSVSVIY
;
A
#
# COMPACT_ATOMS: atom_id res chain seq x y z
N GLU A 1 -80.54 -25.35 -21.76
CA GLU A 1 -79.60 -24.23 -21.89
C GLU A 1 -78.31 -24.74 -22.54
N THR A 2 -77.77 -24.00 -23.55
CA THR A 2 -76.49 -24.27 -24.20
C THR A 2 -75.59 -23.05 -24.17
N PHE A 3 -74.27 -23.25 -24.27
CA PHE A 3 -73.24 -22.21 -24.15
C PHE A 3 -72.34 -22.28 -25.38
N GLU A 4 -71.86 -21.11 -25.82
CA GLU A 4 -70.79 -20.98 -26.80
C GLU A 4 -69.76 -19.99 -26.29
N TRP A 5 -68.54 -20.45 -26.19
CA TRP A 5 -67.41 -19.63 -25.78
C TRP A 5 -66.49 -19.37 -26.97
N PHE A 6 -66.06 -18.14 -27.12
CA PHE A 6 -65.01 -17.68 -28.03
C PHE A 6 -63.89 -17.09 -27.19
N PHE A 7 -62.71 -17.59 -27.28
CA PHE A 7 -61.62 -17.22 -26.41
C PHE A 7 -60.70 -16.12 -27.01
N GLY A 8 -60.99 -15.62 -28.21
CA GLY A 8 -60.23 -14.56 -28.88
C GLY A 8 -58.93 -15.01 -29.54
N ASN A 9 -58.50 -16.25 -29.35
CA ASN A 9 -57.33 -16.85 -29.98
C ASN A 9 -57.71 -17.81 -31.14
N GLY A 10 -58.99 -17.92 -31.44
CA GLY A 10 -59.57 -18.83 -32.43
C GLY A 10 -60.14 -20.12 -31.84
N ASP A 11 -59.91 -20.42 -30.59
CA ASP A 11 -60.52 -21.55 -29.90
C ASP A 11 -61.92 -21.23 -29.46
N VAL A 12 -62.78 -22.30 -29.42
CA VAL A 12 -64.15 -22.25 -29.01
C VAL A 12 -64.50 -23.42 -28.09
N SER A 13 -65.56 -23.30 -27.31
CA SER A 13 -66.06 -24.40 -26.45
C SER A 13 -67.55 -24.27 -26.26
N ASP A 14 -68.26 -25.41 -26.12
CA ASP A 14 -69.67 -25.55 -25.79
C ASP A 14 -69.89 -26.04 -24.35
N LEU A 15 -68.87 -26.21 -23.59
CA LEU A 15 -68.94 -26.62 -22.18
C LEU A 15 -69.50 -25.50 -21.30
N GLN A 16 -70.23 -25.86 -20.27
CA GLN A 16 -70.74 -24.88 -19.30
C GLN A 16 -69.63 -24.13 -18.57
N ASN A 17 -68.53 -24.83 -18.23
CA ASN A 17 -67.37 -24.28 -17.52
C ASN A 17 -66.09 -24.77 -18.22
N PRO A 18 -65.67 -24.14 -19.34
CA PRO A 18 -64.43 -24.50 -20.02
C PRO A 18 -63.18 -23.97 -19.32
N SER A 19 -62.02 -24.54 -19.66
CA SER A 19 -60.70 -24.02 -19.34
C SER A 19 -59.92 -23.79 -20.63
N ILE A 20 -59.08 -22.76 -20.68
CA ILE A 20 -58.25 -22.40 -21.83
C ILE A 20 -56.84 -22.05 -21.38
N ASN A 21 -55.82 -22.45 -22.17
CA ASN A 21 -54.44 -21.95 -22.03
C ASN A 21 -54.16 -21.03 -23.25
N TYR A 22 -53.53 -19.87 -22.98
CA TYR A 22 -53.01 -18.99 -24.00
C TYR A 22 -51.49 -19.15 -24.10
N ASP A 23 -51.01 -19.61 -25.26
CA ASP A 23 -49.59 -19.88 -25.50
C ASP A 23 -48.79 -18.64 -25.87
N ASN A 24 -49.48 -17.56 -26.28
CA ASN A 24 -48.85 -16.32 -26.68
C ASN A 24 -49.32 -15.15 -25.77
N PRO A 25 -48.44 -14.18 -25.48
CA PRO A 25 -48.83 -12.96 -24.81
C PRO A 25 -49.75 -12.13 -25.70
N GLY A 26 -50.74 -11.46 -25.10
CA GLY A 26 -51.68 -10.63 -25.82
C GLY A 26 -52.91 -10.28 -25.02
N ILE A 27 -53.80 -9.49 -25.65
CA ILE A 27 -55.10 -9.14 -25.11
C ILE A 27 -56.18 -9.95 -25.83
N TYR A 28 -56.83 -10.81 -25.11
CA TYR A 28 -57.86 -11.72 -25.62
C TYR A 28 -59.24 -11.26 -25.18
N THR A 29 -60.18 -11.18 -26.11
CA THR A 29 -61.60 -10.92 -25.79
C THR A 29 -62.31 -12.26 -25.72
N ILE A 30 -62.70 -12.65 -24.51
CA ILE A 30 -63.46 -13.86 -24.24
C ILE A 30 -64.94 -13.48 -24.36
N THR A 31 -65.70 -14.17 -25.22
CA THR A 31 -67.13 -13.95 -25.43
C THR A 31 -67.88 -15.21 -25.04
N LEU A 32 -68.94 -15.08 -24.26
CA LEU A 32 -69.88 -16.12 -23.91
C LEU A 32 -71.24 -15.78 -24.50
N ILE A 33 -71.82 -16.67 -25.24
CA ILE A 33 -73.21 -16.66 -25.68
C ILE A 33 -73.95 -17.79 -24.97
N ALA A 34 -75.01 -17.43 -24.24
CA ALA A 34 -75.90 -18.39 -23.58
C ALA A 34 -77.24 -18.42 -24.27
N TYR A 35 -77.71 -19.64 -24.56
CA TYR A 35 -79.01 -19.85 -25.21
C TYR A 35 -79.98 -20.52 -24.22
N SER A 36 -81.22 -20.02 -24.20
CA SER A 36 -82.30 -20.65 -23.48
C SER A 36 -82.93 -21.79 -24.30
N ASP A 37 -83.69 -22.65 -23.62
CA ASP A 37 -84.41 -23.79 -24.28
C ASP A 37 -85.41 -23.35 -25.32
N ILE A 38 -85.81 -22.10 -25.31
CA ILE A 38 -86.79 -21.47 -26.28
C ILE A 38 -86.06 -20.67 -27.37
N GLY A 39 -84.70 -20.74 -27.45
CA GLY A 39 -83.86 -20.13 -28.50
C GLY A 39 -83.52 -18.66 -28.32
N CYS A 40 -83.82 -18.02 -27.16
CA CYS A 40 -83.27 -16.67 -26.86
C CYS A 40 -81.80 -16.77 -26.46
N ALA A 41 -81.02 -15.80 -26.96
CA ALA A 41 -79.59 -15.71 -26.62
C ALA A 41 -79.29 -14.39 -25.86
N ASP A 42 -78.29 -14.49 -24.94
CA ASP A 42 -77.62 -13.34 -24.33
C ASP A 42 -76.14 -13.47 -24.46
N THR A 43 -75.44 -12.33 -24.59
CA THR A 43 -73.99 -12.30 -24.85
C THR A 43 -73.29 -11.40 -23.84
N THR A 44 -72.18 -11.96 -23.26
CA THR A 44 -71.27 -11.15 -22.43
C THR A 44 -69.83 -11.34 -22.90
N PHE A 45 -68.99 -10.42 -22.58
CA PHE A 45 -67.54 -10.49 -22.92
C PHE A 45 -66.67 -10.02 -21.77
N LEU A 46 -65.43 -10.58 -21.72
CA LEU A 46 -64.38 -10.19 -20.76
C LEU A 46 -63.06 -10.07 -21.54
N THR A 47 -62.31 -9.00 -21.26
CA THR A 47 -60.97 -8.86 -21.78
C THR A 47 -59.99 -9.51 -20.79
N TYR A 48 -59.15 -10.38 -21.29
CA TYR A 48 -58.12 -11.05 -20.51
C TYR A 48 -56.74 -10.77 -21.15
N GLU A 49 -55.79 -10.28 -20.36
CA GLU A 49 -54.46 -9.93 -20.82
C GLU A 49 -53.46 -10.95 -20.27
N THR A 50 -52.59 -11.48 -21.16
CA THR A 50 -51.48 -12.34 -20.84
C THR A 50 -50.17 -11.60 -21.11
N SER A 51 -49.21 -11.69 -20.18
CA SER A 51 -47.89 -11.08 -20.28
C SER A 51 -46.86 -12.07 -20.80
N GLU A 52 -45.82 -11.53 -21.43
CA GLU A 52 -44.63 -12.30 -21.75
C GLU A 52 -43.97 -12.80 -20.44
N ILE A 53 -43.37 -13.98 -20.51
CA ILE A 53 -42.60 -14.56 -19.43
C ILE A 53 -41.23 -13.86 -19.45
N PRO A 54 -40.81 -13.18 -18.38
CA PRO A 54 -39.48 -12.59 -18.32
C PRO A 54 -38.41 -13.66 -18.16
N SER A 55 -37.17 -13.37 -18.60
CA SER A 55 -36.00 -14.23 -18.42
C SER A 55 -34.87 -13.40 -17.82
N ALA A 56 -34.44 -13.73 -16.61
CA ALA A 56 -33.37 -13.06 -15.90
C ALA A 56 -32.00 -13.52 -16.42
N SER A 57 -31.15 -12.55 -16.76
CA SER A 57 -29.77 -12.82 -17.18
C SER A 57 -28.88 -11.60 -16.93
N PHE A 58 -27.68 -11.81 -16.43
CA PHE A 58 -26.69 -10.75 -16.22
C PHE A 58 -25.26 -11.27 -16.34
N SER A 59 -24.32 -10.34 -16.48
CA SER A 59 -22.90 -10.56 -16.27
C SER A 59 -22.30 -9.46 -15.37
N LEU A 60 -21.11 -9.69 -14.88
CA LEU A 60 -20.30 -8.70 -14.16
C LEU A 60 -18.90 -8.66 -14.77
N ASP A 61 -18.19 -7.54 -14.60
CA ASP A 61 -16.86 -7.32 -15.17
C ASP A 61 -15.75 -7.96 -14.33
N ASP A 62 -15.81 -7.82 -13.02
CA ASP A 62 -14.81 -8.35 -12.10
C ASP A 62 -15.47 -9.29 -11.08
N MET A 63 -14.99 -10.54 -11.03
CA MET A 63 -15.49 -11.56 -10.09
C MET A 63 -14.67 -11.62 -8.80
N GLU A 64 -13.47 -11.02 -8.79
CA GLU A 64 -12.59 -10.97 -7.62
C GLU A 64 -11.77 -9.69 -7.59
N GLY A 65 -11.44 -9.22 -6.38
CA GLY A 65 -10.62 -8.02 -6.21
C GLY A 65 -10.26 -7.76 -4.75
N CYS A 66 -9.38 -6.78 -4.56
CA CYS A 66 -8.98 -6.32 -3.23
C CYS A 66 -9.96 -5.27 -2.70
N SER A 67 -10.31 -5.37 -1.41
CA SER A 67 -11.16 -4.39 -0.72
C SER A 67 -10.50 -2.99 -0.67
N PRO A 68 -11.22 -1.89 -1.01
CA PRO A 68 -12.54 -1.87 -1.63
C PRO A 68 -12.49 -2.19 -3.13
N VAL A 69 -13.47 -2.95 -3.64
CA VAL A 69 -13.60 -3.26 -5.07
C VAL A 69 -14.89 -2.71 -5.64
N ILE A 70 -14.85 -2.17 -6.86
CA ILE A 70 -16.01 -1.70 -7.61
C ILE A 70 -16.34 -2.73 -8.66
N VAL A 71 -17.58 -3.23 -8.67
CA VAL A 71 -18.07 -4.19 -9.65
C VAL A 71 -19.21 -3.56 -10.45
N ASN A 72 -19.16 -3.69 -11.79
CA ASN A 72 -20.21 -3.23 -12.68
C ASN A 72 -21.02 -4.42 -13.15
N PHE A 73 -22.33 -4.31 -13.02
CA PHE A 73 -23.29 -5.34 -13.42
C PHE A 73 -23.96 -4.94 -14.74
N GLN A 74 -23.96 -5.85 -15.68
CA GLN A 74 -24.61 -5.67 -16.96
C GLN A 74 -25.80 -6.63 -17.09
N ASN A 75 -26.98 -6.06 -17.30
CA ASN A 75 -28.22 -6.78 -17.41
C ASN A 75 -28.45 -7.22 -18.86
N PHE A 76 -28.79 -8.48 -19.03
CA PHE A 76 -29.17 -9.09 -20.31
C PHE A 76 -30.58 -9.73 -20.25
N SER A 77 -31.37 -9.38 -19.22
CA SER A 77 -32.72 -9.91 -19.06
C SER A 77 -33.65 -9.50 -20.19
N GLU A 78 -34.52 -10.42 -20.57
CA GLU A 78 -35.52 -10.20 -21.60
C GLU A 78 -36.91 -10.02 -20.97
N ASN A 79 -37.78 -9.24 -21.62
CA ASN A 79 -39.17 -9.00 -21.24
C ASN A 79 -39.37 -8.46 -19.82
N ALA A 80 -38.41 -7.67 -19.30
CA ALA A 80 -38.41 -7.08 -17.97
C ALA A 80 -38.73 -5.58 -18.00
N ASN A 81 -39.50 -5.11 -17.00
CA ASN A 81 -39.78 -3.68 -16.81
C ASN A 81 -39.20 -3.16 -15.51
N THR A 82 -39.01 -4.01 -14.51
CA THR A 82 -38.43 -3.65 -13.22
C THR A 82 -37.35 -4.61 -12.82
N TYR A 83 -36.38 -4.10 -12.08
CA TYR A 83 -35.19 -4.81 -11.64
C TYR A 83 -35.04 -4.62 -10.14
N LEU A 84 -34.60 -5.67 -9.46
CA LEU A 84 -34.18 -5.60 -8.07
C LEU A 84 -32.93 -6.47 -7.93
N TRP A 85 -31.83 -5.80 -7.73
CA TRP A 85 -30.54 -6.40 -7.41
C TRP A 85 -30.35 -6.52 -5.91
N ASP A 86 -29.84 -7.66 -5.47
CA ASP A 86 -29.29 -7.89 -4.15
C ASP A 86 -27.80 -8.27 -4.34
N PHE A 87 -26.92 -7.49 -3.73
CA PHE A 87 -25.48 -7.68 -3.89
C PHE A 87 -24.87 -8.60 -2.84
N GLY A 88 -25.67 -9.18 -1.94
CA GLY A 88 -25.25 -10.14 -0.93
C GLY A 88 -24.61 -9.54 0.32
N ASP A 89 -24.36 -8.23 0.35
CA ASP A 89 -23.82 -7.49 1.50
C ASP A 89 -24.91 -6.73 2.29
N GLY A 90 -26.17 -6.90 1.89
CA GLY A 90 -27.34 -6.20 2.43
C GLY A 90 -27.73 -4.95 1.62
N SER A 91 -26.96 -4.59 0.61
CA SER A 91 -27.25 -3.47 -0.31
C SER A 91 -28.06 -3.97 -1.49
N THR A 92 -28.89 -3.09 -2.05
CA THR A 92 -29.76 -3.38 -3.20
C THR A 92 -29.77 -2.25 -4.22
N SER A 93 -30.16 -2.55 -5.47
CA SER A 93 -30.35 -1.55 -6.53
C SER A 93 -31.57 -1.88 -7.38
N VAL A 94 -32.19 -0.85 -7.95
CA VAL A 94 -33.30 -0.97 -8.93
C VAL A 94 -32.92 -0.47 -10.32
N LEU A 95 -31.66 -0.09 -10.51
CA LEU A 95 -31.12 0.32 -11.81
C LEU A 95 -31.01 -0.89 -12.74
N PRO A 96 -31.21 -0.74 -14.05
CA PRO A 96 -31.00 -1.85 -14.98
C PRO A 96 -29.53 -2.34 -14.98
N ASP A 97 -28.57 -1.45 -15.04
CA ASP A 97 -27.12 -1.74 -15.04
C ASP A 97 -26.44 -0.99 -13.89
N PRO A 98 -26.44 -1.53 -12.67
CA PRO A 98 -25.84 -0.88 -11.52
C PRO A 98 -24.31 -1.11 -11.45
N SER A 99 -23.64 -0.23 -10.68
CA SER A 99 -22.32 -0.51 -10.12
C SER A 99 -22.44 -0.54 -8.60
N HIS A 100 -21.63 -1.38 -7.95
CA HIS A 100 -21.61 -1.51 -6.50
C HIS A 100 -20.18 -1.58 -5.97
N VAL A 101 -19.95 -1.03 -4.76
CA VAL A 101 -18.66 -1.04 -4.07
C VAL A 101 -18.72 -1.99 -2.88
N TYR A 102 -17.84 -2.95 -2.85
CA TYR A 102 -17.66 -3.86 -1.72
C TYR A 102 -16.49 -3.37 -0.86
N ASP A 103 -16.80 -2.80 0.30
CA ASP A 103 -15.79 -2.27 1.23
C ASP A 103 -15.19 -3.35 2.13
N ASN A 104 -15.89 -4.45 2.36
CA ASN A 104 -15.44 -5.52 3.23
C ASN A 104 -15.04 -6.75 2.42
N SER A 105 -14.05 -7.48 2.92
CA SER A 105 -13.69 -8.79 2.35
C SER A 105 -14.77 -9.84 2.62
N GLY A 106 -14.98 -10.72 1.64
CA GLY A 106 -15.99 -11.78 1.72
C GLY A 106 -16.32 -12.38 0.37
N GLU A 107 -17.18 -13.39 0.37
CA GLU A 107 -17.81 -13.96 -0.81
C GLU A 107 -19.27 -13.52 -0.82
N TYR A 108 -19.74 -12.99 -1.93
CA TYR A 108 -21.06 -12.40 -2.08
C TYR A 108 -21.86 -13.09 -3.16
N ASP A 109 -23.07 -13.53 -2.79
CA ASP A 109 -24.06 -14.08 -3.71
C ASP A 109 -24.84 -12.93 -4.36
N ILE A 110 -24.91 -12.93 -5.68
CA ILE A 110 -25.59 -11.89 -6.44
C ILE A 110 -26.93 -12.41 -6.89
N THR A 111 -28.00 -11.68 -6.62
CA THR A 111 -29.36 -12.01 -7.04
C THR A 111 -29.96 -10.88 -7.84
N LEU A 112 -30.51 -11.19 -9.02
CA LEU A 112 -31.32 -10.31 -9.82
C LEU A 112 -32.75 -10.86 -9.90
N VAL A 113 -33.71 -10.10 -9.41
CA VAL A 113 -35.15 -10.33 -9.60
C VAL A 113 -35.67 -9.36 -10.62
N ILE A 114 -36.33 -9.86 -11.64
CA ILE A 114 -36.98 -9.02 -12.68
C ILE A 114 -38.47 -9.24 -12.67
N SER A 115 -39.25 -8.24 -13.09
CA SER A 115 -40.70 -8.34 -13.17
C SER A 115 -41.27 -7.63 -14.37
N THR A 116 -42.46 -8.10 -14.84
CA THR A 116 -43.29 -7.48 -15.87
C THR A 116 -44.43 -6.67 -15.23
N PRO A 117 -45.10 -5.75 -15.96
CA PRO A 117 -46.30 -5.05 -15.47
C PRO A 117 -47.44 -6.01 -15.13
N GLY A 118 -47.50 -7.17 -15.79
CA GLY A 118 -48.50 -8.22 -15.53
C GLY A 118 -48.26 -9.05 -14.29
N GLY A 119 -47.16 -8.76 -13.53
CA GLY A 119 -46.80 -9.46 -12.28
C GLY A 119 -46.05 -10.76 -12.44
N CYS A 120 -45.66 -11.14 -13.67
CA CYS A 120 -44.73 -12.26 -13.86
C CYS A 120 -43.31 -11.85 -13.43
N SER A 121 -42.58 -12.73 -12.79
CA SER A 121 -41.19 -12.49 -12.35
C SER A 121 -40.30 -13.67 -12.66
N ASP A 122 -39.01 -13.40 -12.81
CA ASP A 122 -37.95 -14.39 -12.87
C ASP A 122 -36.76 -13.94 -12.04
N THR A 123 -35.91 -14.88 -11.64
CA THR A 123 -34.79 -14.64 -10.75
C THR A 123 -33.56 -15.40 -11.22
N MET A 124 -32.44 -14.69 -11.35
CA MET A 124 -31.12 -15.28 -11.54
C MET A 124 -30.29 -15.04 -10.28
N MET A 125 -29.63 -16.10 -9.81
CA MET A 125 -28.70 -16.06 -8.68
C MET A 125 -27.35 -16.62 -9.12
N LEU A 126 -26.30 -15.87 -8.78
CA LEU A 126 -24.90 -16.30 -8.95
C LEU A 126 -24.27 -16.44 -7.55
N GLY A 127 -24.13 -17.68 -7.08
CA GLY A 127 -23.48 -17.97 -5.79
C GLY A 127 -21.98 -17.71 -5.88
N ALA A 128 -21.42 -17.09 -4.83
CA ALA A 128 -20.04 -16.62 -4.79
C ALA A 128 -19.66 -15.83 -6.06
N GLY A 129 -20.59 -14.99 -6.52
CA GLY A 129 -20.43 -14.23 -7.75
C GLY A 129 -19.34 -13.16 -7.67
N VAL A 130 -19.07 -12.65 -6.48
CA VAL A 130 -17.98 -11.70 -6.21
C VAL A 130 -17.18 -12.19 -4.99
N THR A 131 -15.86 -12.29 -5.15
CA THR A 131 -14.92 -12.59 -4.07
C THR A 131 -14.07 -11.35 -3.78
N VAL A 132 -14.14 -10.84 -2.57
CA VAL A 132 -13.38 -9.66 -2.13
C VAL A 132 -12.29 -10.08 -1.14
N TRP A 133 -11.03 -9.88 -1.54
CA TRP A 133 -9.88 -10.17 -0.69
C TRP A 133 -9.62 -9.02 0.28
N PRO A 134 -9.21 -9.29 1.52
CA PRO A 134 -8.83 -8.23 2.46
C PRO A 134 -7.58 -7.51 1.94
N SER A 135 -7.57 -6.19 2.00
CA SER A 135 -6.34 -5.40 1.79
C SER A 135 -5.50 -5.37 3.07
N PRO A 136 -4.17 -5.41 2.98
CA PRO A 136 -3.32 -5.15 4.13
C PRO A 136 -3.45 -3.67 4.54
N ILE A 137 -2.93 -3.35 5.73
CA ILE A 137 -2.77 -1.96 6.19
C ILE A 137 -1.28 -1.75 6.39
N ALA A 138 -0.68 -0.83 5.62
CA ALA A 138 0.72 -0.47 5.72
C ALA A 138 0.90 0.64 6.76
N ASP A 139 1.84 0.45 7.69
CA ASP A 139 2.26 1.47 8.66
C ASP A 139 3.64 1.14 9.20
N PHE A 140 4.40 2.17 9.60
CA PHE A 140 5.73 1.98 10.19
C PHE A 140 6.16 3.16 11.06
N ASN A 141 7.16 2.91 11.93
CA ASN A 141 7.79 3.94 12.76
C ASN A 141 9.31 3.83 12.68
N PRO A 142 10.03 4.92 12.34
CA PRO A 142 11.49 4.94 12.37
C PRO A 142 12.01 5.17 13.78
N ILE A 143 13.06 4.47 14.16
CA ILE A 143 13.81 4.67 15.41
C ILE A 143 15.26 4.97 15.06
N MET A 144 15.73 6.15 15.46
CA MET A 144 17.15 6.51 15.35
C MET A 144 17.97 5.64 16.31
N MET A 145 18.94 4.88 15.79
CA MET A 145 19.70 3.91 16.57
C MET A 145 20.84 4.51 17.38
N ASN A 146 21.49 5.53 16.85
CA ASN A 146 22.58 6.19 17.55
C ASN A 146 22.67 7.66 17.15
N PRO A 147 22.19 8.59 18.00
CA PRO A 147 22.19 10.03 17.72
C PRO A 147 23.59 10.65 17.58
N ASP A 148 24.62 9.98 18.13
CA ASP A 148 25.98 10.51 18.19
C ASP A 148 26.89 10.06 17.02
N SER A 149 26.45 9.10 16.20
CA SER A 149 27.32 8.47 15.18
C SER A 149 26.78 8.50 13.75
N GLY A 150 25.65 9.16 13.49
CA GLY A 150 25.10 9.21 12.13
C GLY A 150 23.57 9.05 12.12
N ALA A 151 22.97 9.13 10.94
CA ALA A 151 21.55 9.02 10.77
C ALA A 151 21.12 7.59 10.40
N VAL A 152 21.54 6.61 11.22
CA VAL A 152 21.10 5.20 11.08
C VAL A 152 19.75 5.04 11.75
N TYR A 153 18.76 4.64 10.98
CA TYR A 153 17.41 4.37 11.45
C TYR A 153 17.08 2.89 11.29
N GLN A 154 16.41 2.33 12.28
CA GLN A 154 15.65 1.08 12.15
C GLN A 154 14.21 1.44 11.85
N PHE A 155 13.62 0.81 10.86
CA PHE A 155 12.22 0.99 10.49
C PHE A 155 11.41 -0.15 11.08
N ILE A 156 10.67 0.16 12.15
CA ILE A 156 9.78 -0.81 12.81
C ILE A 156 8.50 -0.91 11.99
N ASN A 157 8.21 -2.10 11.52
CA ASN A 157 7.01 -2.39 10.75
C ASN A 157 5.79 -2.52 11.68
N LEU A 158 4.76 -1.74 11.43
CA LEU A 158 3.48 -1.74 12.15
C LEU A 158 2.33 -2.21 11.26
N SER A 159 2.63 -2.66 10.05
CA SER A 159 1.64 -3.13 9.09
C SER A 159 0.89 -4.36 9.60
N SER A 160 -0.33 -4.52 9.16
CA SER A 160 -1.15 -5.69 9.46
C SER A 160 -1.71 -6.33 8.20
N GLY A 161 -1.88 -7.67 8.21
CA GLY A 161 -2.46 -8.43 7.10
C GLY A 161 -1.53 -8.61 5.90
N ALA A 162 -0.27 -8.20 5.95
CA ALA A 162 0.72 -8.39 4.89
C ALA A 162 1.53 -9.67 5.04
N ALA A 163 2.03 -10.20 3.93
CA ALA A 163 2.91 -11.37 3.85
C ALA A 163 4.33 -11.00 3.37
N SER A 164 4.49 -9.84 2.69
CA SER A 164 5.77 -9.35 2.20
C SER A 164 5.80 -7.82 2.16
N TYR A 165 7.02 -7.28 2.12
CA TYR A 165 7.28 -5.85 2.25
C TYR A 165 8.29 -5.40 1.21
N GLU A 166 8.15 -4.16 0.73
CA GLU A 166 9.13 -3.47 -0.10
C GLU A 166 9.29 -2.04 0.41
N TRP A 167 10.54 -1.65 0.68
CA TRP A 167 10.90 -0.32 1.16
C TRP A 167 11.66 0.45 0.10
N ASP A 168 11.32 1.72 -0.07
CA ASP A 168 12.10 2.69 -0.85
C ASP A 168 12.49 3.87 0.06
N PHE A 169 13.80 4.11 0.17
CA PHE A 169 14.37 5.17 0.98
C PHE A 169 14.64 6.48 0.19
N SER A 170 14.09 6.58 -1.04
CA SER A 170 14.19 7.76 -1.94
C SER A 170 15.60 8.20 -2.33
N ASN A 171 16.60 7.39 -2.04
CA ASN A 171 18.00 7.63 -2.42
C ASN A 171 18.56 6.56 -3.38
N GLY A 172 17.67 5.76 -3.97
CA GLY A 172 18.00 4.64 -4.86
C GLY A 172 18.34 3.34 -4.13
N VAL A 173 18.13 3.30 -2.81
CA VAL A 173 18.27 2.09 -1.99
C VAL A 173 16.89 1.58 -1.63
N SER A 174 16.69 0.26 -1.76
CA SER A 174 15.47 -0.44 -1.37
C SER A 174 15.78 -1.64 -0.47
N SER A 175 14.75 -2.17 0.20
CA SER A 175 14.87 -3.35 1.06
C SER A 175 13.57 -4.15 1.04
N ASN A 176 13.69 -5.49 1.18
CA ASN A 176 12.54 -6.40 1.32
C ASN A 176 12.50 -7.05 2.70
N LEU A 177 13.30 -6.57 3.64
CA LEU A 177 13.26 -7.03 5.01
C LEU A 177 12.02 -6.50 5.71
N GLU A 178 11.49 -7.25 6.68
CA GLU A 178 10.34 -6.82 7.47
C GLU A 178 10.64 -5.53 8.27
N GLU A 179 11.82 -5.47 8.90
CA GLU A 179 12.29 -4.32 9.69
C GLU A 179 13.72 -3.94 9.28
N PRO A 180 13.90 -3.17 8.19
CA PRO A 180 15.23 -2.83 7.70
C PRO A 180 15.90 -1.76 8.54
N TYR A 181 17.24 -1.74 8.43
CA TYR A 181 18.07 -0.61 8.82
C TYR A 181 18.48 0.17 7.59
N HIS A 182 18.52 1.50 7.71
CA HIS A 182 19.02 2.36 6.66
C HIS A 182 19.85 3.51 7.23
N ASP A 183 20.97 3.83 6.56
CA ASP A 183 21.85 4.94 6.91
C ASP A 183 21.67 6.08 5.89
N PHE A 184 21.18 7.23 6.38
CA PHE A 184 21.04 8.43 5.56
C PHE A 184 22.32 9.25 5.63
N LEU A 185 22.96 9.42 4.48
CA LEU A 185 24.23 10.13 4.36
C LEU A 185 24.07 11.63 4.07
N THR A 186 22.84 12.14 3.92
CA THR A 186 22.54 13.54 3.57
C THR A 186 21.50 14.11 4.52
N ASN A 187 21.67 15.41 4.83
CA ASN A 187 20.66 16.17 5.57
C ASN A 187 19.47 16.53 4.69
N GLY A 188 18.30 16.68 5.28
CA GLY A 188 17.10 17.19 4.65
C GLY A 188 15.92 16.25 4.77
N ASN A 189 14.81 16.62 4.14
CA ASN A 189 13.61 15.83 4.13
C ASN A 189 13.78 14.62 3.20
N VAL A 190 13.44 13.45 3.70
CA VAL A 190 13.45 12.19 2.97
C VAL A 190 12.09 11.54 3.10
N ASP A 191 11.52 11.13 1.96
CA ASP A 191 10.29 10.37 1.90
C ASP A 191 10.65 8.88 1.95
N VAL A 192 10.17 8.15 2.94
CA VAL A 192 10.30 6.69 2.99
C VAL A 192 8.98 6.08 2.68
N LEU A 193 8.96 5.21 1.66
CA LEU A 193 7.80 4.46 1.21
C LEU A 193 7.92 3.01 1.70
N LEU A 194 6.85 2.51 2.31
CA LEU A 194 6.61 1.09 2.55
C LEU A 194 5.46 0.61 1.67
N ILE A 195 5.67 -0.46 0.93
CA ILE A 195 4.65 -1.23 0.23
C ILE A 195 4.45 -2.54 0.99
N ALA A 196 3.23 -2.78 1.45
CA ALA A 196 2.84 -4.01 2.12
C ALA A 196 1.96 -4.86 1.18
N VAL A 197 2.29 -6.13 0.99
CA VAL A 197 1.59 -7.04 0.07
C VAL A 197 1.14 -8.27 0.84
N ASN A 198 -0.12 -8.69 0.67
CA ASN A 198 -0.62 -9.92 1.29
C ASN A 198 -0.51 -11.15 0.37
N GLU A 199 -0.99 -12.31 0.84
CA GLU A 199 -0.94 -13.57 0.07
C GLU A 199 -1.85 -13.59 -1.16
N PHE A 200 -2.85 -12.70 -1.23
CA PHE A 200 -3.76 -12.56 -2.37
C PHE A 200 -3.25 -11.56 -3.42
N GLY A 201 -2.10 -10.92 -3.17
CA GLY A 201 -1.54 -9.89 -4.04
C GLY A 201 -2.14 -8.50 -3.82
N CYS A 202 -2.99 -8.31 -2.80
CA CYS A 202 -3.47 -6.98 -2.43
C CYS A 202 -2.37 -6.17 -1.78
N ILE A 203 -2.32 -4.88 -2.11
CA ILE A 203 -1.27 -3.96 -1.67
C ILE A 203 -1.86 -2.78 -0.91
N ASP A 204 -1.09 -2.28 0.04
CA ASP A 204 -1.26 -0.96 0.65
C ASP A 204 0.09 -0.28 0.83
N THR A 205 0.08 1.05 0.95
CA THR A 205 1.31 1.85 0.99
C THR A 205 1.27 2.88 2.11
N ALA A 206 2.38 3.03 2.82
CA ALA A 206 2.60 4.11 3.77
C ALA A 206 3.79 4.96 3.34
N VAL A 207 3.65 6.29 3.41
CA VAL A 207 4.74 7.24 3.14
C VAL A 207 4.89 8.16 4.35
N HIS A 208 6.09 8.19 4.91
CA HIS A 208 6.43 9.13 5.95
C HIS A 208 7.59 10.02 5.52
N VAL A 209 7.48 11.31 5.85
CA VAL A 209 8.53 12.32 5.57
C VAL A 209 9.32 12.56 6.85
N PHE A 210 10.64 12.39 6.78
CA PHE A 210 11.55 12.60 7.91
C PHE A 210 12.53 13.73 7.61
N ASP A 211 12.78 14.58 8.61
CA ASP A 211 13.87 15.54 8.55
C ASP A 211 15.14 14.87 9.09
N ILE A 212 16.03 14.50 8.19
CA ILE A 212 17.29 13.86 8.53
C ILE A 212 18.33 14.93 8.89
N ASN A 213 18.81 14.87 10.11
CA ASN A 213 19.89 15.71 10.60
C ASN A 213 21.12 14.82 10.91
N VAL A 214 22.03 14.71 9.96
CA VAL A 214 23.29 14.00 10.17
C VAL A 214 24.25 14.93 10.88
N PHE A 215 24.68 14.55 12.07
CA PHE A 215 25.73 15.27 12.75
C PHE A 215 27.04 15.09 12.00
N THR A 216 27.59 16.19 11.47
CA THR A 216 28.92 16.23 10.88
C THR A 216 29.83 16.91 11.86
N GLY A 217 30.84 16.22 12.32
CA GLY A 217 31.80 16.78 13.25
C GLY A 217 33.06 15.93 13.35
N LEU A 218 34.16 16.56 13.73
CA LEU A 218 35.42 15.88 14.00
C LEU A 218 36.01 16.42 15.31
N ASN A 219 36.12 15.54 16.30
CA ASN A 219 36.76 15.83 17.57
C ASN A 219 38.18 15.26 17.59
N VAL A 220 39.15 16.07 17.92
CA VAL A 220 40.56 15.69 17.91
C VAL A 220 41.09 15.61 19.35
N PRO A 221 41.65 14.45 19.80
CA PRO A 221 42.24 14.28 21.10
C PRO A 221 43.42 15.25 21.32
N ASN A 222 43.74 15.56 22.58
CA ASN A 222 44.92 16.40 22.92
C ASN A 222 46.06 15.61 23.52
N ALA A 223 45.83 14.35 23.89
CA ALA A 223 46.85 13.48 24.50
C ALA A 223 46.59 12.04 24.16
N LEU A 224 47.65 11.23 24.22
CA LEU A 224 47.61 9.79 24.22
C LEU A 224 48.50 9.23 25.32
N SER A 225 48.12 8.13 25.95
CA SER A 225 48.93 7.36 26.89
C SER A 225 49.58 6.20 26.15
N ALA A 226 50.77 6.45 25.62
CA ALA A 226 51.42 5.47 24.73
C ALA A 226 51.78 4.17 25.48
N GLY A 227 51.19 3.09 25.01
CA GLY A 227 51.37 1.73 25.56
C GLY A 227 50.24 1.24 26.45
N GLU A 228 49.20 2.05 26.68
CA GLU A 228 47.94 1.54 27.22
C GLU A 228 47.08 0.87 26.14
N LEU A 229 46.25 -0.08 26.55
CA LEU A 229 45.27 -0.71 25.68
C LEU A 229 43.98 0.12 25.72
N GLY A 230 43.38 0.33 24.57
CA GLY A 230 42.11 1.01 24.43
C GLY A 230 42.21 2.42 23.87
N GLU A 231 41.13 3.21 24.03
CA GLU A 231 40.98 4.52 23.37
C GLU A 231 41.99 5.58 23.81
N THR A 232 42.50 5.48 25.01
CA THR A 232 43.52 6.40 25.55
C THR A 232 44.93 6.14 25.03
N GLY A 233 45.18 4.89 24.51
CA GLY A 233 46.45 4.46 23.99
C GLY A 233 46.76 4.91 22.57
N VAL A 234 45.83 5.54 21.89
CA VAL A 234 45.96 6.00 20.50
C VAL A 234 45.45 7.42 20.29
N PHE A 235 46.15 8.17 19.47
CA PHE A 235 45.61 9.44 18.94
C PHE A 235 44.72 9.12 17.75
N LEU A 236 43.42 8.97 18.01
CA LEU A 236 42.39 8.72 16.99
C LEU A 236 41.37 9.86 17.00
N PRO A 237 41.35 10.73 16.00
CA PRO A 237 40.27 11.68 15.82
C PRO A 237 38.95 10.96 15.67
N LYS A 238 37.91 11.41 16.40
CA LYS A 238 36.57 10.84 16.35
C LYS A 238 35.64 11.77 15.59
N GLY A 239 34.98 11.27 14.56
CA GLY A 239 34.06 12.05 13.76
C GLY A 239 33.20 11.18 12.88
N THR A 240 32.17 11.79 12.29
CA THR A 240 31.23 11.12 11.40
C THR A 240 30.92 11.96 10.17
N GLY A 241 30.47 11.32 9.09
CA GLY A 241 30.08 12.00 7.86
C GLY A 241 31.24 12.49 6.99
N LEU A 242 32.44 11.94 7.15
CA LEU A 242 33.63 12.29 6.38
C LEU A 242 33.63 11.54 5.04
N VAL A 243 33.93 12.26 3.96
CA VAL A 243 34.16 11.68 2.62
C VAL A 243 35.62 11.78 2.21
N GLN A 244 36.35 12.77 2.75
CA GLN A 244 37.77 12.88 2.62
C GLN A 244 38.38 13.12 3.99
N TYR A 245 39.49 12.44 4.27
CA TYR A 245 40.20 12.52 5.53
C TYR A 245 41.68 12.27 5.32
N ARG A 246 42.49 13.09 5.98
CA ARG A 246 43.93 12.92 6.05
C ARG A 246 44.43 13.48 7.37
N ALA A 247 44.83 12.64 8.28
CA ALA A 247 45.49 13.01 9.54
C ALA A 247 46.98 12.74 9.48
N MET A 248 47.74 13.68 9.98
CA MET A 248 49.19 13.63 10.00
C MET A 248 49.69 14.03 11.37
N VAL A 249 50.74 13.40 11.87
CA VAL A 249 51.44 13.78 13.09
C VAL A 249 52.93 14.02 12.80
N PHE A 250 53.44 15.11 13.31
CA PHE A 250 54.83 15.56 13.09
C PHE A 250 55.57 15.73 14.42
N ASP A 251 56.86 15.56 14.40
CA ASP A 251 57.74 15.97 15.53
C ASP A 251 57.96 17.49 15.60
N GLU A 252 58.70 17.99 16.58
CA GLU A 252 59.01 19.38 16.77
C GLU A 252 59.84 20.01 15.63
N TRP A 253 60.53 19.21 14.82
CA TRP A 253 61.29 19.65 13.66
C TRP A 253 60.53 19.57 12.34
N GLY A 254 59.27 19.10 12.37
CA GLY A 254 58.39 18.98 11.17
C GLY A 254 58.57 17.68 10.40
N ASN A 255 59.24 16.67 10.97
CA ASN A 255 59.28 15.35 10.33
C ASN A 255 57.99 14.61 10.55
N LEU A 256 57.48 13.97 9.46
CA LEU A 256 56.24 13.21 9.50
C LEU A 256 56.48 11.89 10.29
N MET A 257 55.75 11.72 11.35
CA MET A 257 55.82 10.54 12.26
C MET A 257 54.77 9.52 11.92
N TRP A 258 53.58 9.98 11.52
CA TRP A 258 52.44 9.12 11.17
C TRP A 258 51.46 9.84 10.24
N GLU A 259 50.77 9.09 9.38
CA GLU A 259 49.74 9.54 8.48
C GLU A 259 48.69 8.43 8.30
N SER A 260 47.41 8.81 8.31
CA SER A 260 46.29 7.97 7.89
C SER A 260 45.28 8.73 7.03
N LYS A 261 44.65 7.99 6.12
CA LYS A 261 43.51 8.45 5.28
C LYS A 261 42.33 7.47 5.40
N GLU A 262 42.47 6.48 6.28
CA GLU A 262 41.52 5.40 6.38
C GLU A 262 40.24 5.86 7.04
N LEU A 263 39.10 5.62 6.37
CA LEU A 263 37.77 5.84 6.85
C LEU A 263 36.99 4.53 6.86
N GLU A 264 36.24 4.32 7.90
CA GLU A 264 35.23 3.26 8.00
C GLU A 264 33.88 3.92 8.26
N ASN A 265 32.93 3.75 7.33
CA ASN A 265 31.60 4.35 7.41
C ASN A 265 31.59 5.87 7.70
N GLY A 266 32.49 6.61 7.04
CA GLY A 266 32.63 8.05 7.22
C GLY A 266 33.27 8.49 8.54
N SER A 267 33.90 7.56 9.28
CA SER A 267 34.62 7.82 10.52
C SER A 267 36.10 7.47 10.37
N PRO A 268 37.06 8.19 11.02
CA PRO A 268 38.47 7.80 11.04
C PRO A 268 38.66 6.40 11.62
N ALA A 269 39.34 5.54 10.86
CA ALA A 269 39.49 4.11 11.21
C ALA A 269 40.84 3.77 11.88
N GLU A 270 41.86 4.60 11.66
CA GLU A 270 43.21 4.35 12.20
C GLU A 270 43.68 5.50 13.08
N GLY A 271 44.33 5.16 14.18
CA GLY A 271 44.93 6.09 15.10
C GLY A 271 46.45 5.87 15.27
N TRP A 272 47.17 6.93 15.67
CA TRP A 272 48.59 6.84 15.98
C TRP A 272 48.79 6.34 17.41
N ASP A 273 49.59 5.29 17.57
CA ASP A 273 49.87 4.62 18.84
C ASP A 273 51.10 5.20 19.61
N GLY A 274 51.66 6.29 19.13
CA GLY A 274 52.86 6.88 19.72
C GLY A 274 54.16 6.15 19.34
N THR A 275 54.14 5.41 18.21
CA THR A 275 55.37 4.81 17.66
C THR A 275 55.79 5.44 16.34
N PHE A 276 57.09 5.36 16.05
CA PHE A 276 57.69 5.67 14.76
C PHE A 276 58.58 4.53 14.32
N LYS A 277 58.29 3.91 13.18
CA LYS A 277 58.99 2.73 12.68
C LYS A 277 59.10 1.60 13.71
N GLY A 278 58.00 1.40 14.49
CA GLY A 278 57.94 0.33 15.51
C GLY A 278 58.62 0.66 16.83
N THR A 279 59.16 1.88 17.00
CA THR A 279 59.81 2.31 18.25
C THR A 279 59.00 3.42 18.90
N ARG A 280 58.78 3.35 20.21
CA ARG A 280 58.10 4.43 20.98
C ARG A 280 58.83 5.73 20.82
N VAL A 281 58.05 6.79 20.54
CA VAL A 281 58.62 8.16 20.46
C VAL A 281 58.85 8.73 21.85
N PRO A 282 59.75 9.71 22.06
CA PRO A 282 59.95 10.37 23.34
C PRO A 282 58.63 10.99 23.87
N GLN A 283 58.52 11.05 25.21
CA GLN A 283 57.43 11.79 25.82
C GLN A 283 57.57 13.29 25.47
N GLY A 284 56.47 13.90 25.04
CA GLY A 284 56.46 15.28 24.58
C GLY A 284 55.25 15.68 23.77
N ALA A 285 55.29 16.87 23.22
CA ALA A 285 54.24 17.41 22.36
C ALA A 285 54.58 17.18 20.89
N TYR A 286 53.64 16.61 20.15
CA TYR A 286 53.68 16.40 18.72
C TYR A 286 52.64 17.25 18.03
N ILE A 287 52.93 17.68 16.81
CA ILE A 287 52.04 18.55 16.06
C ILE A 287 51.18 17.67 15.14
N TRP A 288 49.87 17.84 15.21
CA TRP A 288 48.98 17.19 14.23
C TRP A 288 48.44 18.21 13.20
N LYS A 289 48.18 17.72 12.00
CA LYS A 289 47.46 18.40 10.95
C LYS A 289 46.40 17.46 10.39
N ILE A 290 45.15 17.98 10.24
CA ILE A 290 44.07 17.20 9.68
C ILE A 290 43.39 18.01 8.55
N ASP A 291 43.29 17.43 7.38
CA ASP A 291 42.52 17.91 6.26
C ASP A 291 41.33 16.95 6.11
N ALA A 292 40.09 17.47 6.20
CA ALA A 292 38.89 16.66 6.16
C ALA A 292 37.74 17.39 5.46
N GLU A 293 36.92 16.64 4.74
CA GLU A 293 35.70 17.12 4.07
C GLU A 293 34.55 16.19 4.42
N PHE A 294 33.41 16.79 4.75
CA PHE A 294 32.17 16.06 5.03
C PHE A 294 31.38 15.83 3.75
N PHE A 295 30.49 14.83 3.77
CA PHE A 295 29.63 14.49 2.62
C PHE A 295 28.74 15.65 2.12
N ASN A 296 28.47 16.65 2.95
CA ASN A 296 27.73 17.85 2.58
C ASN A 296 28.63 18.91 1.86
N GLY A 297 29.86 18.58 1.54
CA GLY A 297 30.85 19.47 0.90
C GLY A 297 31.47 20.49 1.85
N HIS A 298 31.16 20.41 3.15
CA HIS A 298 31.77 21.32 4.14
C HIS A 298 33.19 20.81 4.47
N VAL A 299 34.19 21.69 4.32
CA VAL A 299 35.57 21.41 4.72
C VAL A 299 35.69 21.68 6.22
N TRP A 300 36.24 20.71 6.96
CA TRP A 300 36.49 20.90 8.39
C TRP A 300 37.51 22.01 8.63
N GLU A 301 37.07 23.08 9.26
CA GLU A 301 37.90 24.27 9.49
C GLU A 301 38.90 24.09 10.64
N GLY A 302 38.72 23.00 11.41
CA GLY A 302 39.61 22.68 12.52
C GLY A 302 39.00 22.88 13.91
N LYS A 303 39.85 22.73 14.92
CA LYS A 303 39.48 22.92 16.33
C LYS A 303 39.46 24.39 16.68
N GLU A 304 38.47 24.80 17.48
CA GLU A 304 38.35 26.19 17.99
C GLU A 304 39.42 26.47 19.06
N TYR A 305 40.19 27.51 18.87
CA TYR A 305 41.19 28.00 19.82
C TYR A 305 40.88 29.45 20.24
N GLY A 306 40.17 29.64 21.35
CA GLY A 306 39.86 30.96 21.90
C GLY A 306 38.90 31.76 21.02
N ARG A 307 38.99 33.12 21.10
CA ARG A 307 38.08 34.06 20.39
C ARG A 307 38.39 34.23 18.89
N GLU A 308 39.46 33.63 18.37
CA GLU A 308 39.90 33.81 17.00
C GLU A 308 40.33 32.51 16.36
N LYS A 309 39.56 32.08 15.37
CA LYS A 309 39.85 31.15 14.30
C LYS A 309 39.99 29.66 14.64
N TYR A 310 39.22 28.88 13.90
CA TYR A 310 39.42 27.46 13.74
C TYR A 310 40.78 27.18 13.10
N ARG A 311 41.44 26.09 13.57
CA ARG A 311 42.72 25.63 12.99
C ARG A 311 42.66 24.11 12.76
N ASN A 312 43.03 23.68 11.57
CA ASN A 312 43.19 22.28 11.23
C ASN A 312 44.54 21.69 11.71
N THR A 313 45.23 22.41 12.56
CA THR A 313 46.49 21.99 13.21
C THR A 313 46.40 22.20 14.71
N GLY A 314 47.13 21.39 15.48
CA GLY A 314 47.19 21.50 16.92
C GLY A 314 48.29 20.59 17.49
N SER A 315 48.30 20.37 18.81
CA SER A 315 49.25 19.50 19.47
C SER A 315 48.59 18.31 20.15
N VAL A 316 49.24 17.18 20.16
CA VAL A 316 48.92 16.00 20.96
C VAL A 316 50.10 15.70 21.89
N SER A 317 49.82 15.51 23.17
CA SER A 317 50.84 15.14 24.15
C SER A 317 50.96 13.66 24.28
N VAL A 318 52.18 13.10 24.07
CA VAL A 318 52.51 11.73 24.38
C VAL A 318 52.94 11.62 25.80
N ILE A 319 52.29 10.80 26.58
CA ILE A 319 52.56 10.53 28.00
C ILE A 319 52.73 9.04 28.22
N TYR A 320 53.50 8.63 29.24
CA TYR A 320 53.71 7.24 29.59
C TYR A 320 53.38 7.02 31.05
#